data_d0fc7103c6efc72cf9c0613630f95840
#
_entry.id   d0fc7103c6efc72cf9c0613630f95840
#
_cell.length_a   1.000
_cell.length_b   1.000
_cell.length_c   1.000
_cell.angle_alpha   90.00
_cell.angle_beta   90.00
_cell.angle_gamma   90.00
#
_symmetry.space_group_name_H-M   'P 1'
#
loop_
_entity.id
_entity.type
_entity.pdbx_description
1 polymer ?
#
loop_
_entity_poly.entity_id
_entity_poly.type
_entity_poly.pdbx_seq_one_letter_code
_entity_poly.pdbx_strand_id
1 'polypeptide(L)'
;AGLSFVELGGVVPNPLLSKVYEGIDLCRKHDVDFILAVGGGSVIDSSKAIAYGVHYDGDVWDFWDGKAVPQQCLPVGTVLTIPAAGSEMSSSCVITKDDGLLKRGINSDLCRCKFAVMNPERTYTLPSYQTAAGGTDIMMHTMERFFAYEKIEVLFVGEGMGHQGGFPRATTSH
;
A
#
# COMPACT_ATOMS: atom_id res chain seq x y z
N ALA A 1 -17.08 -20.08 -12.71
CA ALA A 1 -17.98 -19.31 -11.87
C ALA A 1 -18.71 -18.18 -12.60
N GLY A 2 -18.56 -17.99 -13.92
CA GLY A 2 -19.33 -16.99 -14.69
C GLY A 2 -19.02 -15.51 -14.34
N LEU A 3 -17.90 -15.24 -13.67
CA LEU A 3 -17.43 -13.87 -13.41
C LEU A 3 -16.68 -13.36 -14.64
N SER A 4 -16.99 -12.14 -15.07
CA SER A 4 -16.18 -11.39 -16.02
C SER A 4 -15.00 -10.74 -15.28
N PHE A 5 -13.79 -10.79 -15.80
CA PHE A 5 -12.64 -10.12 -15.22
C PHE A 5 -11.69 -9.60 -16.29
N VAL A 6 -10.91 -8.61 -15.92
CA VAL A 6 -9.77 -8.10 -16.70
C VAL A 6 -8.51 -8.18 -15.85
N GLU A 7 -7.37 -8.36 -16.47
CA GLU A 7 -6.09 -8.52 -15.78
C GLU A 7 -5.17 -7.33 -16.05
N LEU A 8 -4.48 -6.88 -15.01
CA LEU A 8 -3.42 -5.88 -15.07
C LEU A 8 -2.17 -6.45 -14.40
N GLY A 9 -1.16 -6.79 -15.19
CA GLY A 9 0.14 -7.23 -14.70
C GLY A 9 1.20 -6.13 -14.76
N GLY A 10 2.44 -6.49 -14.41
CA GLY A 10 3.61 -5.61 -14.56
C GLY A 10 3.80 -4.59 -13.44
N VAL A 11 3.23 -4.81 -12.27
CA VAL A 11 3.59 -4.04 -11.06
C VAL A 11 5.01 -4.39 -10.64
N VAL A 12 5.83 -3.35 -10.40
CA VAL A 12 7.23 -3.48 -9.96
C VAL A 12 7.37 -3.17 -8.48
N PRO A 13 8.48 -3.59 -7.83
CA PRO A 13 8.82 -3.13 -6.48
C PRO A 13 8.87 -1.60 -6.42
N ASN A 14 8.38 -1.00 -5.31
CA ASN A 14 8.09 0.43 -5.21
C ASN A 14 7.10 0.87 -6.30
N PRO A 15 5.81 0.63 -6.08
CA PRO A 15 4.81 0.72 -7.13
C PRO A 15 4.74 2.12 -7.73
N LEU A 16 4.69 2.18 -9.07
CA LEU A 16 4.77 3.42 -9.85
C LEU A 16 3.38 4.00 -10.12
N LEU A 17 3.30 5.33 -10.12
CA LEU A 17 2.09 6.09 -10.40
C LEU A 17 1.58 5.86 -11.83
N SER A 18 2.48 5.70 -12.82
CA SER A 18 2.11 5.38 -14.20
C SER A 18 1.28 4.10 -14.29
N LYS A 19 1.60 3.07 -13.49
CA LYS A 19 0.82 1.84 -13.43
C LYS A 19 -0.54 2.04 -12.77
N VAL A 20 -0.64 2.97 -11.83
CA VAL A 20 -1.92 3.34 -11.21
C VAL A 20 -2.84 4.00 -12.24
N TYR A 21 -2.35 4.93 -13.07
CA TYR A 21 -3.14 5.53 -14.15
C TYR A 21 -3.67 4.48 -15.13
N GLU A 22 -2.79 3.58 -15.59
CA GLU A 22 -3.18 2.47 -16.47
C GLU A 22 -4.33 1.64 -15.86
N GLY A 23 -4.22 1.34 -14.56
CA GLY A 23 -5.24 0.58 -13.84
C GLY A 23 -6.56 1.34 -13.69
N ILE A 24 -6.53 2.64 -13.44
CA ILE A 24 -7.73 3.49 -13.36
C ILE A 24 -8.46 3.48 -14.70
N ASP A 25 -7.73 3.69 -15.80
CA ASP A 25 -8.30 3.71 -17.14
C ASP A 25 -8.92 2.35 -17.50
N LEU A 26 -8.22 1.27 -17.15
CA LEU A 26 -8.72 -0.09 -17.36
C LEU A 26 -10.01 -0.35 -16.56
N CYS A 27 -10.04 0.04 -15.30
CA CYS A 27 -11.22 -0.13 -14.45
C CYS A 27 -12.42 0.67 -14.97
N ARG A 28 -12.20 1.91 -15.38
CA ARG A 28 -13.24 2.77 -15.96
C ARG A 28 -13.79 2.23 -17.28
N LYS A 29 -12.90 1.75 -18.15
CA LYS A 29 -13.26 1.17 -19.45
C LYS A 29 -14.14 -0.06 -19.36
N HIS A 30 -13.98 -0.86 -18.28
CA HIS A 30 -14.66 -2.15 -18.11
C HIS A 30 -15.67 -2.16 -16.97
N ASP A 31 -16.00 -0.98 -16.43
CA ASP A 31 -16.97 -0.83 -15.31
C ASP A 31 -16.66 -1.77 -14.14
N VAL A 32 -15.37 -1.84 -13.75
CA VAL A 32 -14.90 -2.70 -12.66
C VAL A 32 -15.47 -2.21 -11.33
N ASP A 33 -16.07 -3.12 -10.58
CA ASP A 33 -16.70 -2.87 -9.29
C ASP A 33 -15.95 -3.48 -8.09
N PHE A 34 -14.92 -4.30 -8.36
CA PHE A 34 -14.10 -4.96 -7.35
C PHE A 34 -12.67 -5.19 -7.88
N ILE A 35 -11.66 -4.97 -7.02
CA ILE A 35 -10.26 -5.23 -7.38
C ILE A 35 -9.72 -6.38 -6.53
N LEU A 36 -9.19 -7.43 -7.17
CA LEU A 36 -8.48 -8.52 -6.52
C LEU A 36 -6.97 -8.36 -6.73
N ALA A 37 -6.26 -7.99 -5.67
CA ALA A 37 -4.81 -7.89 -5.65
C ALA A 37 -4.19 -9.27 -5.41
N VAL A 38 -3.47 -9.82 -6.37
CA VAL A 38 -2.74 -11.08 -6.21
C VAL A 38 -1.24 -10.78 -6.21
N GLY A 39 -0.62 -10.68 -5.02
CA GLY A 39 0.79 -10.29 -4.91
C GLY A 39 1.21 -9.90 -3.51
N GLY A 40 2.33 -9.19 -3.42
CA GLY A 40 2.85 -8.57 -2.22
C GLY A 40 2.41 -7.12 -2.05
N GLY A 41 3.02 -6.40 -1.11
CA GLY A 41 2.67 -5.03 -0.74
C GLY A 41 2.59 -4.07 -1.93
N SER A 42 3.52 -4.14 -2.89
CA SER A 42 3.50 -3.27 -4.07
C SER A 42 2.26 -3.46 -4.94
N VAL A 43 1.79 -4.70 -5.11
CA VAL A 43 0.56 -5.00 -5.86
C VAL A 43 -0.66 -4.52 -5.09
N ILE A 44 -0.68 -4.73 -3.78
CA ILE A 44 -1.79 -4.30 -2.92
C ILE A 44 -1.88 -2.78 -2.91
N ASP A 45 -0.77 -2.06 -2.75
CA ASP A 45 -0.74 -0.60 -2.75
C ASP A 45 -1.15 -0.02 -4.11
N SER A 46 -0.69 -0.60 -5.24
CA SER A 46 -1.18 -0.22 -6.56
C SER A 46 -2.69 -0.40 -6.67
N SER A 47 -3.22 -1.53 -6.20
CA SER A 47 -4.64 -1.83 -6.23
C SER A 47 -5.47 -0.85 -5.40
N LYS A 48 -4.99 -0.46 -4.22
CA LYS A 48 -5.60 0.57 -3.38
C LYS A 48 -5.61 1.93 -4.07
N ALA A 49 -4.48 2.31 -4.69
CA ALA A 49 -4.37 3.57 -5.40
C ALA A 49 -5.31 3.64 -6.62
N ILE A 50 -5.39 2.55 -7.39
CA ILE A 50 -6.36 2.41 -8.48
C ILE A 50 -7.79 2.57 -7.95
N ALA A 51 -8.11 1.87 -6.85
CA ALA A 51 -9.44 1.90 -6.24
C ALA A 51 -9.87 3.30 -5.80
N TYR A 52 -8.94 4.14 -5.32
CA TYR A 52 -9.21 5.55 -5.04
C TYR A 52 -9.47 6.36 -6.31
N GLY A 53 -8.66 6.12 -7.35
CA GLY A 53 -8.68 6.95 -8.56
C GLY A 53 -9.88 6.70 -9.47
N VAL A 54 -10.53 5.53 -9.41
CA VAL A 54 -11.64 5.20 -10.32
C VAL A 54 -12.80 6.19 -10.21
N HIS A 55 -13.12 6.64 -8.99
CA HIS A 55 -14.23 7.57 -8.73
C HIS A 55 -13.78 9.04 -8.54
N TYR A 56 -12.53 9.35 -8.80
CA TYR A 56 -11.99 10.69 -8.66
C TYR A 56 -11.75 11.33 -10.01
N ASP A 57 -12.34 12.50 -10.25
CA ASP A 57 -12.24 13.21 -11.54
C ASP A 57 -10.94 14.01 -11.69
N GLY A 58 -10.18 14.17 -10.61
CA GLY A 58 -8.87 14.85 -10.62
C GLY A 58 -7.70 13.89 -10.85
N ASP A 59 -6.49 14.41 -10.68
CA ASP A 59 -5.28 13.60 -10.68
C ASP A 59 -5.20 12.80 -9.37
N VAL A 60 -5.15 11.48 -9.47
CA VAL A 60 -5.07 10.62 -8.28
C VAL A 60 -3.88 10.94 -7.37
N TRP A 61 -2.79 11.49 -7.94
CA TRP A 61 -1.63 11.95 -7.17
C TRP A 61 -1.96 13.09 -6.20
N ASP A 62 -3.04 13.82 -6.40
CA ASP A 62 -3.50 14.88 -5.48
C ASP A 62 -3.71 14.37 -4.05
N PHE A 63 -4.04 13.09 -3.90
CA PHE A 63 -4.15 12.47 -2.58
C PHE A 63 -2.79 12.39 -1.86
N TRP A 64 -1.72 12.06 -2.59
CA TRP A 64 -0.35 12.00 -2.04
C TRP A 64 0.31 13.36 -1.92
N ASP A 65 -0.14 14.35 -2.70
CA ASP A 65 0.29 15.74 -2.58
C ASP A 65 -0.45 16.50 -1.47
N GLY A 66 -1.47 15.90 -0.84
CA GLY A 66 -2.28 16.55 0.18
C GLY A 66 -3.23 17.61 -0.35
N LYS A 67 -3.48 17.64 -1.66
CA LYS A 67 -4.40 18.57 -2.31
C LYS A 67 -5.87 18.13 -2.23
N ALA A 68 -6.08 16.83 -2.09
CA ALA A 68 -7.40 16.22 -1.95
C ALA A 68 -7.38 15.07 -0.94
N VAL A 69 -8.56 14.69 -0.45
CA VAL A 69 -8.77 13.56 0.46
C VAL A 69 -9.70 12.56 -0.23
N PRO A 70 -9.35 11.25 -0.27
CA PRO A 70 -10.23 10.25 -0.87
C PRO A 70 -11.59 10.21 -0.15
N GLN A 71 -12.67 10.29 -0.92
CA GLN A 71 -14.05 10.19 -0.40
C GLN A 71 -14.69 8.84 -0.74
N GLN A 72 -14.19 8.18 -1.78
CA GLN A 72 -14.68 6.90 -2.28
C GLN A 72 -13.51 6.00 -2.62
N CYS A 73 -13.75 4.69 -2.60
CA CYS A 73 -12.78 3.68 -2.94
C CYS A 73 -13.51 2.43 -3.40
N LEU A 74 -13.11 1.84 -4.53
CA LEU A 74 -13.60 0.50 -4.88
C LEU A 74 -13.21 -0.50 -3.79
N PRO A 75 -14.01 -1.54 -3.55
CA PRO A 75 -13.62 -2.61 -2.65
C PRO A 75 -12.42 -3.37 -3.21
N VAL A 76 -11.42 -3.60 -2.36
CA VAL A 76 -10.21 -4.35 -2.67
C VAL A 76 -10.17 -5.62 -1.81
N GLY A 77 -9.93 -6.76 -2.43
CA GLY A 77 -9.55 -8.00 -1.74
C GLY A 77 -8.14 -8.39 -2.13
N THR A 78 -7.49 -9.26 -1.36
CA THR A 78 -6.13 -9.67 -1.67
C THR A 78 -5.87 -11.16 -1.49
N VAL A 79 -4.99 -11.69 -2.34
CA VAL A 79 -4.33 -12.99 -2.17
C VAL A 79 -2.85 -12.70 -1.99
N LEU A 80 -2.38 -12.82 -0.75
CA LEU A 80 -1.02 -12.47 -0.37
C LEU A 80 -0.03 -13.54 -0.85
N THR A 81 1.06 -13.09 -1.48
CA THR A 81 2.14 -13.99 -1.95
C THR A 81 3.44 -13.83 -1.17
N ILE A 82 3.60 -12.74 -0.41
CA ILE A 82 4.75 -12.48 0.45
C ILE A 82 4.32 -11.70 1.69
N PRO A 83 4.47 -12.26 2.91
CA PRO A 83 4.24 -11.52 4.15
C PRO A 83 5.44 -10.60 4.43
N ALA A 84 5.18 -9.32 4.64
CA ALA A 84 6.17 -8.31 4.99
C ALA A 84 5.52 -7.11 5.70
N ALA A 85 5.28 -6.02 4.98
CA ALA A 85 4.81 -4.74 5.54
C ALA A 85 3.34 -4.73 6.02
N GLY A 86 2.56 -5.78 5.81
CA GLY A 86 1.17 -5.87 6.30
C GLY A 86 0.16 -5.03 5.51
N SER A 87 0.43 -4.73 4.22
CA SER A 87 -0.47 -3.92 3.39
C SER A 87 -1.87 -4.53 3.26
N GLU A 88 -2.00 -5.86 3.35
CA GLU A 88 -3.27 -6.59 3.30
C GLU A 88 -4.24 -6.22 4.44
N MET A 89 -3.71 -5.67 5.54
CA MET A 89 -4.50 -5.28 6.72
C MET A 89 -4.44 -3.78 7.01
N SER A 90 -3.51 -3.04 6.41
CA SER A 90 -3.26 -1.64 6.74
C SER A 90 -4.18 -0.68 5.99
N SER A 91 -4.37 0.53 6.58
CA SER A 91 -4.98 1.68 5.92
C SER A 91 -3.99 2.47 5.06
N SER A 92 -2.73 2.04 5.02
CA SER A 92 -1.67 2.73 4.30
C SER A 92 -1.64 2.33 2.82
N CYS A 93 -1.28 3.29 1.98
CA CYS A 93 -1.05 3.11 0.56
C CYS A 93 0.14 3.97 0.13
N VAL A 94 1.22 3.34 -0.32
CA VAL A 94 2.47 3.99 -0.67
C VAL A 94 2.71 3.87 -2.17
N ILE A 95 2.84 5.00 -2.87
CA ILE A 95 3.07 5.07 -4.32
C ILE A 95 4.30 5.93 -4.59
N THR A 96 5.02 5.59 -5.65
CA THR A 96 6.16 6.35 -6.16
C THR A 96 5.77 7.06 -7.44
N LYS A 97 5.90 8.39 -7.48
CA LYS A 97 5.76 9.16 -8.70
C LYS A 97 6.97 8.90 -9.59
N ASP A 98 6.72 8.59 -10.87
CA ASP A 98 7.78 8.24 -11.83
C ASP A 98 8.74 9.42 -12.04
N ASP A 99 8.20 10.64 -12.16
CA ASP A 99 8.98 11.86 -12.23
C ASP A 99 9.52 12.24 -10.85
N GLY A 100 10.84 12.31 -10.74
CA GLY A 100 11.56 12.64 -9.53
C GLY A 100 11.59 11.52 -8.47
N LEU A 101 11.05 10.33 -8.76
CA LEU A 101 11.02 9.16 -7.87
C LEU A 101 10.48 9.48 -6.46
N LEU A 102 9.48 10.35 -6.38
CA LEU A 102 8.88 10.77 -5.13
C LEU A 102 8.02 9.67 -4.54
N LYS A 103 8.49 9.01 -3.48
CA LYS A 103 7.76 7.98 -2.75
C LYS A 103 7.01 8.61 -1.60
N ARG A 104 5.68 8.51 -1.60
CA ARG A 104 4.80 9.05 -0.58
C ARG A 104 3.73 8.06 -0.17
N GLY A 105 3.28 8.18 1.08
CA GLY A 105 2.21 7.38 1.65
C GLY A 105 1.02 8.23 2.06
N ILE A 106 -0.17 7.65 1.93
CA ILE A 106 -1.40 8.17 2.53
C ILE A 106 -2.05 7.10 3.40
N ASN A 107 -2.85 7.52 4.35
CA ASN A 107 -3.61 6.63 5.21
C ASN A 107 -5.10 6.97 5.11
N SER A 108 -5.91 5.95 4.83
CA SER A 108 -7.37 6.06 4.85
C SER A 108 -7.99 4.68 5.07
N ASP A 109 -8.94 4.59 5.98
CA ASP A 109 -9.64 3.33 6.25
C ASP A 109 -10.49 2.85 5.07
N LEU A 110 -10.78 3.73 4.10
CA LEU A 110 -11.52 3.38 2.89
C LEU A 110 -10.85 2.26 2.08
N CYS A 111 -9.49 2.23 2.04
CA CYS A 111 -8.74 1.27 1.24
C CYS A 111 -8.39 -0.03 1.97
N ARG A 112 -8.84 -0.22 3.21
CA ARG A 112 -8.62 -1.51 3.89
C ARG A 112 -9.23 -2.63 3.06
N CYS A 113 -8.42 -3.68 2.84
CA CYS A 113 -8.88 -4.83 2.08
C CYS A 113 -10.09 -5.47 2.78
N LYS A 114 -11.09 -5.84 1.98
CA LYS A 114 -12.33 -6.47 2.48
C LYS A 114 -12.06 -7.88 2.97
N PHE A 115 -11.07 -8.55 2.40
CA PHE A 115 -10.54 -9.82 2.85
C PHE A 115 -9.08 -9.97 2.42
N ALA A 116 -8.37 -10.88 3.10
CA ALA A 116 -7.02 -11.30 2.73
C ALA A 116 -6.93 -12.83 2.76
N VAL A 117 -6.62 -13.43 1.62
CA VAL A 117 -6.29 -14.85 1.55
C VAL A 117 -4.80 -15.01 1.79
N MET A 118 -4.44 -15.61 2.92
CA MET A 118 -3.06 -15.82 3.35
C MET A 118 -2.77 -17.32 3.39
N ASN A 119 -2.53 -17.92 2.22
CA ASN A 119 -2.15 -19.33 2.12
C ASN A 119 -0.61 -19.46 2.17
N PRO A 120 -0.03 -20.07 3.22
CA PRO A 120 1.41 -20.23 3.36
C PRO A 120 2.09 -20.97 2.18
N GLU A 121 1.38 -21.87 1.51
CA GLU A 121 1.92 -22.58 0.35
C GLU A 121 2.33 -21.63 -0.78
N ARG A 122 1.70 -20.46 -0.89
CA ARG A 122 2.06 -19.43 -1.88
C ARG A 122 3.43 -18.81 -1.63
N THR A 123 4.00 -19.01 -0.45
CA THR A 123 5.33 -18.50 -0.08
C THR A 123 6.46 -19.52 -0.25
N TYR A 124 6.17 -20.75 -0.60
CA TYR A 124 7.20 -21.82 -0.70
C TYR A 124 8.25 -21.56 -1.80
N THR A 125 7.91 -20.77 -2.80
CA THR A 125 8.83 -20.42 -3.90
C THR A 125 9.64 -19.16 -3.62
N LEU A 126 9.42 -18.49 -2.48
CA LEU A 126 10.19 -17.29 -2.11
C LEU A 126 11.65 -17.69 -1.83
N PRO A 127 12.63 -16.94 -2.37
CA PRO A 127 14.03 -17.12 -1.98
C PRO A 127 14.21 -16.90 -0.46
N SER A 128 15.11 -17.66 0.16
CA SER A 128 15.40 -17.58 1.60
C SER A 128 15.73 -16.14 2.06
N TYR A 129 16.44 -15.39 1.21
CA TYR A 129 16.72 -13.97 1.47
C TYR A 129 15.45 -13.13 1.61
N GLN A 130 14.46 -13.30 0.74
CA GLN A 130 13.19 -12.57 0.79
C GLN A 130 12.37 -12.97 2.02
N THR A 131 12.40 -14.23 2.41
CA THR A 131 11.75 -14.71 3.64
C THR A 131 12.41 -14.08 4.87
N ALA A 132 13.75 -14.02 4.92
CA ALA A 132 14.48 -13.38 6.01
C ALA A 132 14.22 -11.86 6.06
N ALA A 133 14.22 -11.19 4.91
CA ALA A 133 13.92 -9.76 4.81
C ALA A 133 12.50 -9.44 5.31
N GLY A 134 11.50 -10.22 4.89
CA GLY A 134 10.12 -10.06 5.35
C GLY A 134 9.97 -10.31 6.85
N GLY A 135 10.61 -11.34 7.40
CA GLY A 135 10.64 -11.60 8.83
C GLY A 135 11.29 -10.46 9.63
N THR A 136 12.38 -9.91 9.12
CA THR A 136 13.05 -8.74 9.72
C THR A 136 12.13 -7.51 9.71
N ASP A 137 11.43 -7.26 8.61
CA ASP A 137 10.50 -6.15 8.48
C ASP A 137 9.36 -6.23 9.50
N ILE A 138 8.77 -7.41 9.68
CA ILE A 138 7.76 -7.67 10.71
C ILE A 138 8.31 -7.39 12.13
N MET A 139 9.53 -7.84 12.41
CA MET A 139 10.19 -7.58 13.70
C MET A 139 10.42 -6.08 13.90
N MET A 140 10.91 -5.38 12.89
CA MET A 140 11.19 -3.95 12.97
C MET A 140 9.91 -3.14 13.22
N HIS A 141 8.81 -3.44 12.55
CA HIS A 141 7.52 -2.78 12.80
C HIS A 141 7.02 -3.01 14.24
N THR A 142 7.26 -4.20 14.78
CA THR A 142 6.88 -4.52 16.17
C THR A 142 7.76 -3.76 17.16
N MET A 143 9.08 -3.75 16.95
CA MET A 143 10.04 -3.05 17.80
C MET A 143 9.83 -1.54 17.75
N GLU A 144 9.57 -0.98 16.59
CA GLU A 144 9.29 0.45 16.41
C GLU A 144 8.08 0.89 17.27
N ARG A 145 7.01 0.10 17.29
CA ARG A 145 5.85 0.36 18.15
C ARG A 145 6.18 0.23 19.63
N PHE A 146 6.95 -0.77 20.01
CA PHE A 146 7.37 -0.98 21.39
C PHE A 146 8.21 0.19 21.89
N PHE A 147 9.24 0.60 21.16
CA PHE A 147 10.11 1.70 21.56
C PHE A 147 9.44 3.07 21.48
N ALA A 148 8.52 3.30 20.54
CA ALA A 148 7.76 4.53 20.47
C ALA A 148 6.87 4.75 21.71
N TYR A 149 6.41 3.67 22.35
CA TYR A 149 5.59 3.75 23.55
C TYR A 149 6.38 4.20 24.77
N GLU A 150 7.70 3.92 24.80
CA GLU A 150 8.58 4.25 25.93
C GLU A 150 9.29 5.61 25.82
N LYS A 151 8.86 6.53 24.96
CA LYS A 151 9.50 7.84 24.71
C LYS A 151 11.00 7.76 24.33
N ILE A 152 11.43 6.71 23.68
CA ILE A 152 12.79 6.63 23.12
C ILE A 152 12.74 7.32 21.75
N GLU A 153 13.46 8.45 21.62
CA GLU A 153 13.71 9.06 20.32
C GLU A 153 14.68 8.16 19.56
N VAL A 154 14.16 7.30 18.69
CA VAL A 154 15.02 6.53 17.78
C VAL A 154 15.19 7.31 16.50
N LEU A 155 16.39 7.84 16.30
CA LEU A 155 16.77 8.48 15.05
C LEU A 155 17.19 7.39 14.05
N PHE A 156 16.30 7.06 13.10
CA PHE A 156 16.68 6.23 11.96
C PHE A 156 17.41 7.09 10.92
N VAL A 157 18.71 6.91 10.83
CA VAL A 157 19.51 7.48 9.72
C VAL A 157 19.54 6.44 8.61
N GLY A 158 18.50 6.43 7.77
CA GLY A 158 18.47 5.70 6.51
C GLY A 158 18.57 6.66 5.35
N GLU A 159 19.49 6.43 4.43
CA GLU A 159 19.54 7.21 3.20
C GLU A 159 18.22 7.07 2.44
N GLY A 160 17.49 8.17 2.27
CA GLY A 160 16.48 8.33 1.22
C GLY A 160 15.01 8.13 1.58
N MET A 161 14.59 8.09 2.86
CA MET A 161 13.16 8.16 3.17
C MET A 161 12.83 9.47 3.89
N GLY A 162 12.48 10.49 3.10
CA GLY A 162 11.85 11.69 3.64
C GLY A 162 10.48 11.37 4.22
N HIS A 163 10.42 11.06 5.51
CA HIS A 163 9.16 11.00 6.23
C HIS A 163 8.69 12.42 6.51
N GLN A 164 7.78 12.93 5.66
CA GLN A 164 6.88 14.01 6.05
C GLN A 164 5.53 13.42 6.44
N GLY A 165 5.48 12.84 7.61
CA GLY A 165 4.25 12.44 8.28
C GLY A 165 4.50 12.51 9.77
N GLY A 166 4.29 13.70 10.36
CA GLY A 166 4.42 13.88 11.79
C GLY A 166 3.40 13.02 12.51
N PHE A 167 3.85 12.09 13.32
CA PHE A 167 3.02 11.49 14.35
C PHE A 167 2.55 12.61 15.30
N PRO A 168 1.27 12.65 15.69
CA PRO A 168 0.81 13.63 16.64
C PRO A 168 1.59 13.47 17.95
N ARG A 169 2.24 14.54 18.39
CA ARG A 169 2.86 14.59 19.72
C ARG A 169 1.76 14.36 20.76
N ALA A 170 1.88 13.28 21.52
CA ALA A 170 1.10 13.14 22.72
C ALA A 170 1.50 14.26 23.70
N THR A 171 0.68 15.29 23.82
CA THR A 171 0.80 16.27 24.89
C THR A 171 0.35 15.63 26.19
N THR A 172 1.27 15.31 27.07
CA THR A 172 0.96 15.02 28.46
C THR A 172 0.78 16.37 29.17
N SER A 173 -0.47 16.72 29.49
CA SER A 173 -0.76 17.68 30.54
C SER A 173 -0.48 17.03 31.91
N HIS A 174 0.32 17.70 32.73
CA HIS A 174 0.51 17.41 34.16
C HIS A 174 -0.78 17.59 34.92
#